data_a3bb45ab930e80bc1bbf62bcaca6f306
#
_entry.id   a3bb45ab930e80bc1bbf62bcaca6f306
#
_cell.length_a   1.000
_cell.length_b   1.000
_cell.length_c   1.000
_cell.angle_alpha   90.00
_cell.angle_beta   90.00
_cell.angle_gamma   90.00
#
_symmetry.space_group_name_H-M   'P 1'
#
loop_
_entity.id
_entity.type
_entity.pdbx_description
1 polymer ?
#
loop_
_entity_poly.entity_id
_entity_poly.type
_entity_poly.pdbx_seq_one_letter_code
_entity_poly.pdbx_strand_id
1 'polypeptide(L)'
;LSTNYDILIISVLSVFGFWKYIARVNKDYGQEKRMAVELKSLYADVQSEYDLKLLTTSCFGKKIGWVHMVEEKEFVCLLHGDELVFNSGLNYASEEWLKEFIDSLISVRAGGLIISSHTGSMVSKETIEYCNRKHFPVFSSSWNTPYIDVMRKFSEILLKNEQRETNLISALKNAIYYPEEERLYLNHFEHNGFFRDMSYTVIILSCYTYDTESGNERLKEIENNLRYVFRKSIIYEEKGRLIILAAGYLISRLKKEFGKICREDINIYAGVGTTQKRIADIHNSYENAYTAYRLTKTTIPKNLLYYDELGIYKILADIKEPSIYTDFVEETLGALIQYDKMKHTEYMMILRAFFENDCCILQTAKALYCHKNTLNYKISAIKEILDYDIMSNENRVRIMMSFYILNLGEDYF
;
A
#
# COMPACT_ATOMS: atom_id res chain seq x y z
N LEU A 1 -6.66 32.18 -52.53
CA LEU A 1 -5.59 31.24 -52.11
C LEU A 1 -5.28 31.27 -50.60
N SER A 2 -5.88 32.18 -49.79
CA SER A 2 -5.63 32.28 -48.30
C SER A 2 -6.65 31.54 -47.45
N THR A 3 -7.84 31.24 -47.97
CA THR A 3 -8.95 30.64 -47.20
C THR A 3 -8.83 29.13 -46.99
N ASN A 4 -8.00 28.42 -47.75
CA ASN A 4 -7.81 26.96 -47.59
C ASN A 4 -6.76 26.59 -46.52
N TYR A 5 -5.84 27.47 -46.20
CA TYR A 5 -4.85 27.23 -45.11
C TYR A 5 -5.45 27.43 -43.72
N ASP A 6 -6.36 28.39 -43.57
CA ASP A 6 -7.02 28.64 -42.26
C ASP A 6 -7.98 27.49 -41.87
N ILE A 7 -8.66 26.89 -42.86
CA ILE A 7 -9.55 25.73 -42.58
C ILE A 7 -8.70 24.50 -42.23
N LEU A 8 -7.52 24.29 -42.82
CA LEU A 8 -6.63 23.20 -42.47
C LEU A 8 -6.02 23.35 -41.05
N ILE A 9 -5.65 24.56 -40.67
CA ILE A 9 -5.09 24.89 -39.34
C ILE A 9 -6.16 24.71 -38.25
N ILE A 10 -7.40 25.15 -38.51
CA ILE A 10 -8.51 25.00 -37.56
C ILE A 10 -8.90 23.52 -37.40
N SER A 11 -8.85 22.71 -38.48
CA SER A 11 -9.12 21.26 -38.38
C SER A 11 -8.00 20.53 -37.63
N VAL A 12 -6.74 20.88 -37.84
CA VAL A 12 -5.59 20.29 -37.10
C VAL A 12 -5.61 20.71 -35.62
N LEU A 13 -5.92 21.97 -35.30
CA LEU A 13 -6.03 22.43 -33.91
C LEU A 13 -7.24 21.82 -33.18
N SER A 14 -8.35 21.57 -33.87
CA SER A 14 -9.52 20.88 -33.30
C SER A 14 -9.24 19.38 -33.06
N VAL A 15 -8.49 18.74 -33.94
CA VAL A 15 -8.03 17.37 -33.76
C VAL A 15 -7.07 17.27 -32.58
N PHE A 16 -6.09 18.17 -32.46
CA PHE A 16 -5.17 18.23 -31.31
C PHE A 16 -5.88 18.56 -29.99
N GLY A 17 -6.87 19.45 -30.00
CA GLY A 17 -7.70 19.76 -28.83
C GLY A 17 -8.59 18.60 -28.42
N PHE A 18 -9.19 17.90 -29.36
CA PHE A 18 -9.98 16.69 -29.15
C PHE A 18 -9.11 15.53 -28.65
N TRP A 19 -7.91 15.36 -29.16
CA TRP A 19 -6.94 14.37 -28.67
C TRP A 19 -6.43 14.68 -27.26
N LYS A 20 -6.17 15.95 -26.93
CA LYS A 20 -5.85 16.33 -25.55
C LYS A 20 -7.02 16.11 -24.58
N TYR A 21 -8.25 16.33 -25.04
CA TYR A 21 -9.45 16.07 -24.27
C TYR A 21 -9.65 14.56 -24.04
N ILE A 22 -9.51 13.74 -25.10
CA ILE A 22 -9.56 12.28 -24.97
C ILE A 22 -8.43 11.73 -24.08
N ALA A 23 -7.21 12.26 -24.22
CA ALA A 23 -6.09 11.88 -23.35
C ALA A 23 -6.35 12.26 -21.88
N ARG A 24 -7.04 13.34 -21.62
CA ARG A 24 -7.43 13.78 -20.26
C ARG A 24 -8.58 12.96 -19.70
N VAL A 25 -9.59 12.67 -20.51
CA VAL A 25 -10.72 11.78 -20.15
C VAL A 25 -10.23 10.34 -19.93
N ASN A 26 -9.33 9.85 -20.77
CA ASN A 26 -8.73 8.53 -20.58
C ASN A 26 -7.80 8.46 -19.36
N LYS A 27 -7.22 9.57 -18.91
CA LYS A 27 -6.43 9.60 -17.67
C LYS A 27 -7.33 9.40 -16.43
N ASP A 28 -8.57 9.87 -16.49
CA ASP A 28 -9.56 9.67 -15.43
C ASP A 28 -10.25 8.29 -15.50
N TYR A 29 -10.42 7.71 -16.72
CA TYR A 29 -10.94 6.35 -16.90
C TYR A 29 -9.87 5.25 -16.81
N GLY A 30 -8.58 5.59 -16.93
CA GLY A 30 -7.46 4.63 -17.00
C GLY A 30 -6.91 4.15 -15.67
N GLN A 31 -7.48 4.53 -14.52
CA GLN A 31 -7.01 4.12 -13.20
C GLN A 31 -7.83 2.98 -12.56
N GLU A 32 -8.65 2.28 -13.29
CA GLU A 32 -9.10 0.97 -12.82
C GLU A 32 -7.89 0.06 -12.67
N LYS A 33 -7.66 -0.41 -11.46
CA LYS A 33 -6.56 -1.24 -11.02
C LYS A 33 -6.57 -2.56 -11.78
N ARG A 34 -5.94 -2.61 -12.97
CA ARG A 34 -5.84 -3.84 -13.76
C ARG A 34 -4.93 -4.81 -13.03
N MET A 35 -5.45 -5.97 -12.69
CA MET A 35 -4.73 -7.03 -11.99
C MET A 35 -3.86 -7.79 -12.97
N ALA A 36 -2.56 -7.46 -13.00
CA ALA A 36 -1.61 -7.98 -13.97
C ALA A 36 -1.16 -9.42 -13.65
N VAL A 37 -1.00 -10.25 -14.68
CA VAL A 37 -0.53 -11.64 -14.61
C VAL A 37 0.94 -11.69 -15.06
N GLU A 38 1.76 -12.54 -14.43
CA GLU A 38 3.14 -12.75 -14.88
C GLU A 38 3.16 -13.29 -16.33
N LEU A 39 3.96 -12.68 -17.17
CA LEU A 39 4.13 -13.06 -18.59
C LEU A 39 4.43 -14.55 -18.75
N LYS A 40 5.22 -15.13 -17.83
CA LYS A 40 5.55 -16.55 -17.82
C LYS A 40 4.30 -17.43 -17.74
N SER A 41 3.34 -17.07 -16.90
CA SER A 41 2.08 -17.81 -16.74
C SER A 41 1.22 -17.70 -18.00
N LEU A 42 1.07 -16.47 -18.53
CA LEU A 42 0.34 -16.25 -19.78
C LEU A 42 0.93 -17.05 -20.94
N TYR A 43 2.27 -17.05 -21.08
CA TYR A 43 2.96 -17.76 -22.15
C TYR A 43 2.80 -19.28 -22.02
N ALA A 44 2.92 -19.83 -20.80
CA ALA A 44 2.80 -21.27 -20.55
C ALA A 44 1.46 -21.85 -21.03
N ASP A 45 0.38 -21.07 -20.88
CA ASP A 45 -0.98 -21.49 -21.25
C ASP A 45 -1.23 -21.49 -22.78
N VAL A 46 -0.45 -20.71 -23.54
CA VAL A 46 -0.68 -20.53 -24.99
C VAL A 46 0.43 -21.08 -25.90
N GLN A 47 1.64 -21.28 -25.38
CA GLN A 47 2.79 -21.73 -26.19
C GLN A 47 2.58 -23.09 -26.89
N SER A 48 1.81 -23.98 -26.27
CA SER A 48 1.52 -25.31 -26.82
C SER A 48 0.39 -25.30 -27.85
N GLU A 49 -0.45 -24.29 -27.83
CA GLU A 49 -1.64 -24.18 -28.69
C GLU A 49 -1.38 -23.30 -29.91
N TYR A 50 -0.50 -22.29 -29.74
CA TYR A 50 -0.15 -21.34 -30.81
C TYR A 50 1.37 -21.29 -30.99
N ASP A 51 1.84 -21.14 -32.24
CA ASP A 51 3.28 -21.10 -32.60
C ASP A 51 3.90 -19.74 -32.15
N LEU A 52 3.96 -19.52 -30.82
CA LEU A 52 4.59 -18.36 -30.21
C LEU A 52 5.96 -18.76 -29.68
N LYS A 53 7.03 -18.07 -30.12
CA LYS A 53 8.41 -18.31 -29.66
C LYS A 53 8.96 -17.09 -28.99
N LEU A 54 9.35 -17.22 -27.71
CA LEU A 54 10.11 -16.17 -27.03
C LEU A 54 11.51 -16.09 -27.63
N LEU A 55 11.89 -14.91 -28.11
CA LEU A 55 13.20 -14.62 -28.70
C LEU A 55 14.20 -14.14 -27.65
N THR A 56 13.75 -13.48 -26.60
CA THR A 56 14.57 -12.90 -25.53
C THR A 56 14.70 -13.86 -24.35
N THR A 57 15.82 -13.77 -23.59
CA THR A 57 16.16 -14.77 -22.57
C THR A 57 15.79 -14.40 -21.13
N SER A 58 15.47 -13.12 -20.82
CA SER A 58 15.56 -12.64 -19.42
C SER A 58 14.30 -11.95 -18.87
N CYS A 59 13.11 -12.09 -19.50
CA CYS A 59 12.02 -11.14 -19.24
C CYS A 59 10.70 -11.75 -18.78
N PHE A 60 10.67 -12.98 -18.30
CA PHE A 60 9.43 -13.67 -17.89
C PHE A 60 8.76 -13.13 -16.62
N GLY A 61 9.46 -12.37 -15.80
CA GLY A 61 8.91 -11.78 -14.58
C GLY A 61 8.08 -10.51 -14.80
N LYS A 62 7.96 -10.02 -16.05
CA LYS A 62 7.10 -8.87 -16.34
C LYS A 62 5.64 -9.21 -16.10
N LYS A 63 4.91 -8.24 -15.58
CA LYS A 63 3.46 -8.33 -15.38
C LYS A 63 2.74 -7.75 -16.59
N ILE A 64 1.71 -8.44 -17.05
CA ILE A 64 0.86 -8.04 -18.17
C ILE A 64 -0.53 -7.74 -17.64
N GLY A 65 -0.99 -6.50 -17.83
CA GLY A 65 -2.32 -6.04 -17.44
C GLY A 65 -3.37 -6.21 -18.53
N TRP A 66 -2.96 -6.14 -19.80
CA TRP A 66 -3.86 -6.25 -20.95
C TRP A 66 -3.11 -6.67 -22.22
N VAL A 67 -3.87 -6.95 -23.28
CA VAL A 67 -3.35 -7.19 -24.62
C VAL A 67 -3.88 -6.13 -25.58
N HIS A 68 -3.04 -5.66 -26.48
CA HIS A 68 -3.43 -4.64 -27.46
C HIS A 68 -2.73 -4.86 -28.80
N MET A 69 -3.42 -4.49 -29.90
CA MET A 69 -2.83 -4.55 -31.23
C MET A 69 -2.40 -3.15 -31.66
N VAL A 70 -1.13 -3.00 -32.00
CA VAL A 70 -0.56 -1.72 -32.45
C VAL A 70 0.28 -1.98 -33.69
N GLU A 71 -0.14 -1.42 -34.83
CA GLU A 71 0.54 -1.60 -36.11
C GLU A 71 1.55 -0.48 -36.40
N GLU A 72 1.31 0.71 -35.91
CA GLU A 72 2.10 1.89 -36.21
C GLU A 72 2.58 2.59 -34.92
N LYS A 73 3.77 3.20 -35.03
CA LYS A 73 4.44 3.86 -33.89
C LYS A 73 3.62 5.01 -33.32
N GLU A 74 2.85 5.72 -34.13
CA GLU A 74 2.03 6.84 -33.79
C GLU A 74 0.94 6.48 -32.75
N PHE A 75 0.47 5.23 -32.76
CA PHE A 75 -0.55 4.74 -31.84
C PHE A 75 0.01 4.21 -30.51
N VAL A 76 1.33 4.12 -30.36
CA VAL A 76 1.96 3.68 -29.11
C VAL A 76 1.62 4.62 -27.94
N CYS A 77 1.40 5.92 -28.21
CA CYS A 77 1.01 6.90 -27.19
C CYS A 77 -0.36 6.63 -26.55
N LEU A 78 -1.17 5.72 -27.11
CA LEU A 78 -2.47 5.31 -26.56
C LEU A 78 -2.36 4.20 -25.51
N LEU A 79 -1.19 3.60 -25.36
CA LEU A 79 -0.94 2.59 -24.35
C LEU A 79 -0.80 3.22 -22.94
N HIS A 80 -1.20 2.46 -21.92
CA HIS A 80 -1.19 2.91 -20.51
C HIS A 80 -0.05 2.30 -19.67
N GLY A 81 0.71 1.36 -20.29
CA GLY A 81 1.75 0.56 -19.64
C GLY A 81 1.26 -0.85 -19.25
N ASP A 82 2.22 -1.78 -19.18
CA ASP A 82 1.97 -3.20 -18.88
C ASP A 82 1.12 -3.96 -19.94
N GLU A 83 0.88 -3.39 -21.13
CA GLU A 83 0.25 -4.12 -22.24
C GLU A 83 1.24 -5.04 -22.94
N LEU A 84 0.78 -6.26 -23.29
CA LEU A 84 1.43 -7.11 -24.26
C LEU A 84 0.92 -6.72 -25.66
N VAL A 85 1.81 -6.18 -26.47
CA VAL A 85 1.47 -5.61 -27.77
C VAL A 85 1.60 -6.66 -28.87
N PHE A 86 0.59 -6.74 -29.73
CA PHE A 86 0.60 -7.53 -30.96
C PHE A 86 0.86 -6.61 -32.15
N ASN A 87 1.75 -7.05 -33.06
CA ASN A 87 2.01 -6.39 -34.33
C ASN A 87 2.02 -7.44 -35.47
N SER A 88 1.27 -7.19 -36.53
CA SER A 88 1.15 -8.14 -37.64
C SER A 88 2.40 -8.25 -38.50
N GLY A 89 3.34 -7.30 -38.34
CA GLY A 89 4.53 -7.21 -39.21
C GLY A 89 4.27 -6.67 -40.60
N LEU A 90 3.03 -6.28 -40.92
CA LEU A 90 2.68 -5.73 -42.25
C LEU A 90 3.44 -4.45 -42.57
N ASN A 91 3.64 -3.60 -41.57
CA ASN A 91 4.31 -2.31 -41.71
C ASN A 91 5.82 -2.39 -41.43
N TYR A 92 6.37 -3.59 -41.32
CA TYR A 92 7.80 -3.77 -41.14
C TYR A 92 8.59 -3.27 -42.34
N ALA A 93 9.29 -2.17 -42.19
CA ALA A 93 10.07 -1.54 -43.26
C ALA A 93 11.56 -1.90 -43.15
N SER A 94 12.13 -1.91 -41.97
CA SER A 94 13.56 -2.19 -41.74
C SER A 94 13.83 -2.54 -40.28
N GLU A 95 15.04 -3.01 -39.96
CA GLU A 95 15.52 -3.23 -38.60
C GLU A 95 15.54 -1.93 -37.76
N GLU A 96 15.84 -0.79 -38.38
CA GLU A 96 15.82 0.52 -37.74
C GLU A 96 14.38 0.88 -37.27
N TRP A 97 13.41 0.65 -38.18
CA TRP A 97 11.99 0.86 -37.86
C TRP A 97 11.57 0.01 -36.63
N LEU A 98 11.99 -1.28 -36.61
CA LEU A 98 11.66 -2.18 -35.52
C LEU A 98 12.29 -1.72 -34.20
N LYS A 99 13.55 -1.27 -34.20
CA LYS A 99 14.22 -0.74 -33.02
C LYS A 99 13.51 0.52 -32.50
N GLU A 100 13.15 1.45 -33.39
CA GLU A 100 12.40 2.65 -33.01
C GLU A 100 11.00 2.32 -32.44
N PHE A 101 10.31 1.34 -33.02
CA PHE A 101 9.03 0.87 -32.51
C PHE A 101 9.17 0.27 -31.11
N ILE A 102 10.17 -0.59 -30.90
CA ILE A 102 10.49 -1.17 -29.57
C ILE A 102 10.82 -0.07 -28.55
N ASP A 103 11.63 0.93 -28.92
CA ASP A 103 11.96 2.06 -28.03
C ASP A 103 10.73 2.85 -27.63
N SER A 104 9.81 3.06 -28.58
CA SER A 104 8.52 3.70 -28.29
C SER A 104 7.69 2.88 -27.28
N LEU A 105 7.63 1.55 -27.43
CA LEU A 105 6.95 0.64 -26.50
C LEU A 105 7.60 0.66 -25.11
N ILE A 106 8.93 0.68 -25.04
CA ILE A 106 9.67 0.79 -23.79
C ILE A 106 9.37 2.12 -23.09
N SER A 107 9.29 3.22 -23.84
CA SER A 107 9.03 4.56 -23.30
C SER A 107 7.68 4.68 -22.58
N VAL A 108 6.66 3.96 -23.06
CA VAL A 108 5.33 3.88 -22.44
C VAL A 108 5.19 2.71 -21.46
N ARG A 109 6.29 2.02 -21.13
CA ARG A 109 6.34 0.86 -20.23
C ARG A 109 5.49 -0.34 -20.69
N ALA A 110 5.34 -0.57 -21.97
CA ALA A 110 4.67 -1.76 -22.48
C ALA A 110 5.31 -3.05 -21.93
N GLY A 111 4.48 -4.06 -21.71
CA GLY A 111 4.88 -5.34 -21.11
C GLY A 111 5.70 -6.23 -22.03
N GLY A 112 5.56 -6.10 -23.35
CA GLY A 112 6.29 -6.87 -24.36
C GLY A 112 5.70 -6.72 -25.75
N LEU A 113 6.34 -7.36 -26.73
CA LEU A 113 5.92 -7.35 -28.14
C LEU A 113 5.81 -8.78 -28.68
N ILE A 114 4.70 -9.09 -29.34
CA ILE A 114 4.53 -10.26 -30.21
C ILE A 114 4.47 -9.76 -31.66
N ILE A 115 5.42 -10.17 -32.50
CA ILE A 115 5.47 -9.76 -33.90
C ILE A 115 5.37 -10.97 -34.81
N SER A 116 4.54 -10.87 -35.87
CA SER A 116 4.39 -11.90 -36.87
C SER A 116 5.46 -11.80 -37.93
N SER A 117 5.87 -12.92 -38.51
CA SER A 117 6.87 -13.00 -39.56
C SER A 117 6.38 -13.79 -40.77
N HIS A 118 6.51 -13.18 -41.96
CA HIS A 118 6.23 -13.83 -43.24
C HIS A 118 7.35 -14.77 -43.67
N THR A 119 8.60 -14.45 -43.34
CA THR A 119 9.77 -15.09 -43.94
C THR A 119 10.86 -15.37 -42.91
N GLY A 120 10.65 -16.34 -42.03
CA GLY A 120 11.73 -16.77 -41.13
C GLY A 120 12.02 -15.78 -39.99
N SER A 121 13.20 -15.24 -39.76
CA SER A 121 13.49 -14.32 -38.68
C SER A 121 13.44 -12.86 -39.13
N MET A 122 12.36 -12.13 -38.84
CA MET A 122 12.31 -10.66 -39.01
C MET A 122 13.14 -9.92 -37.94
N VAL A 123 13.46 -10.56 -36.85
CA VAL A 123 14.19 -9.95 -35.72
C VAL A 123 15.62 -10.46 -35.75
N SER A 124 16.57 -9.58 -35.97
CA SER A 124 17.99 -9.92 -36.01
C SER A 124 18.53 -10.29 -34.63
N LYS A 125 19.66 -11.01 -34.61
CA LYS A 125 20.36 -11.31 -33.33
C LYS A 125 20.73 -10.04 -32.56
N GLU A 126 21.12 -8.98 -33.29
CA GLU A 126 21.48 -7.70 -32.69
C GLU A 126 20.29 -7.03 -32.00
N THR A 127 19.12 -7.06 -32.63
CA THR A 127 17.87 -6.54 -32.02
C THR A 127 17.43 -7.38 -30.83
N ILE A 128 17.60 -8.71 -30.86
CA ILE A 128 17.33 -9.58 -29.69
C ILE A 128 18.27 -9.25 -28.51
N GLU A 129 19.57 -9.07 -28.79
CA GLU A 129 20.55 -8.66 -27.75
C GLU A 129 20.23 -7.28 -27.19
N TYR A 130 19.79 -6.34 -28.02
CA TYR A 130 19.31 -5.03 -27.62
C TYR A 130 18.12 -5.15 -26.65
N CYS A 131 17.11 -5.94 -27.02
CA CYS A 131 15.92 -6.18 -26.16
C CYS A 131 16.28 -6.88 -24.84
N ASN A 132 17.23 -7.80 -24.84
CA ASN A 132 17.74 -8.45 -23.63
C ASN A 132 18.40 -7.43 -22.68
N ARG A 133 19.22 -6.50 -23.19
CA ARG A 133 19.82 -5.41 -22.39
C ARG A 133 18.78 -4.48 -21.80
N LYS A 134 17.70 -4.23 -22.54
CA LYS A 134 16.59 -3.38 -22.10
C LYS A 134 15.53 -4.12 -21.24
N HIS A 135 15.71 -5.43 -21.01
CA HIS A 135 14.74 -6.29 -20.35
C HIS A 135 13.34 -6.19 -20.95
N PHE A 136 13.27 -6.14 -22.28
CA PHE A 136 12.01 -6.05 -23.02
C PHE A 136 11.72 -7.37 -23.74
N PRO A 137 10.64 -8.10 -23.37
CA PRO A 137 10.32 -9.39 -23.99
C PRO A 137 9.78 -9.21 -25.39
N VAL A 138 10.35 -9.99 -26.33
CA VAL A 138 9.92 -10.04 -27.71
C VAL A 138 9.65 -11.50 -28.11
N PHE A 139 8.50 -11.72 -28.71
CA PHE A 139 8.07 -13.02 -29.25
C PHE A 139 7.95 -12.92 -30.78
N SER A 140 8.24 -14.01 -31.45
CA SER A 140 7.85 -14.22 -32.82
C SER A 140 6.65 -15.15 -32.90
N SER A 141 5.81 -14.92 -33.92
CA SER A 141 4.72 -15.82 -34.30
C SER A 141 4.78 -16.10 -35.80
N SER A 142 4.16 -17.20 -36.21
CA SER A 142 3.94 -17.48 -37.63
C SER A 142 2.90 -16.51 -38.21
N TRP A 143 3.02 -16.21 -39.49
CA TRP A 143 2.01 -15.42 -40.23
C TRP A 143 0.60 -16.02 -40.14
N ASN A 144 0.51 -17.33 -40.06
CA ASN A 144 -0.78 -18.03 -39.93
C ASN A 144 -1.33 -18.08 -38.53
N THR A 145 -0.64 -17.49 -37.54
CA THR A 145 -1.10 -17.47 -36.15
C THR A 145 -2.36 -16.61 -36.05
N PRO A 146 -3.49 -17.15 -35.57
CA PRO A 146 -4.74 -16.43 -35.51
C PRO A 146 -4.72 -15.46 -34.32
N TYR A 147 -4.21 -14.25 -34.53
CA TYR A 147 -4.06 -13.24 -33.45
C TYR A 147 -5.33 -12.95 -32.66
N ILE A 148 -6.50 -12.96 -33.34
CA ILE A 148 -7.78 -12.76 -32.68
C ILE A 148 -8.01 -13.83 -31.60
N ASP A 149 -7.69 -15.09 -31.92
CA ASP A 149 -7.88 -16.20 -30.97
C ASP A 149 -6.84 -16.15 -29.84
N VAL A 150 -5.59 -15.83 -30.16
CA VAL A 150 -4.52 -15.67 -29.18
C VAL A 150 -4.84 -14.52 -28.22
N MET A 151 -5.22 -13.36 -28.74
CA MET A 151 -5.61 -12.18 -27.94
C MET A 151 -6.85 -12.48 -27.08
N ARG A 152 -7.84 -13.19 -27.62
CA ARG A 152 -9.01 -13.64 -26.87
C ARG A 152 -8.59 -14.52 -25.70
N LYS A 153 -7.72 -15.51 -25.94
CA LYS A 153 -7.22 -16.41 -24.90
C LYS A 153 -6.49 -15.67 -23.78
N PHE A 154 -5.58 -14.75 -24.15
CA PHE A 154 -4.92 -13.91 -23.16
C PHE A 154 -5.91 -13.05 -22.37
N SER A 155 -6.87 -12.42 -23.07
CA SER A 155 -7.92 -11.61 -22.42
C SER A 155 -8.76 -12.44 -21.43
N GLU A 156 -9.15 -13.67 -21.80
CA GLU A 156 -9.86 -14.59 -20.90
C GLU A 156 -9.06 -14.91 -19.63
N ILE A 157 -7.75 -15.17 -19.76
CA ILE A 157 -6.87 -15.45 -18.62
C ILE A 157 -6.77 -14.21 -17.72
N LEU A 158 -6.56 -13.02 -18.30
CA LEU A 158 -6.46 -11.76 -17.58
C LEU A 158 -7.76 -11.42 -16.83
N LEU A 159 -8.91 -11.50 -17.52
CA LEU A 159 -10.23 -11.25 -16.93
C LEU A 159 -10.56 -12.25 -15.81
N LYS A 160 -10.24 -13.53 -16.01
CA LYS A 160 -10.43 -14.56 -14.98
C LYS A 160 -9.58 -14.29 -13.74
N ASN A 161 -8.35 -13.82 -13.93
CA ASN A 161 -7.48 -13.43 -12.81
C ASN A 161 -8.03 -12.20 -12.07
N GLU A 162 -8.48 -11.18 -12.80
CA GLU A 162 -9.09 -9.97 -12.23
C GLU A 162 -10.34 -10.31 -11.43
N GLN A 163 -11.24 -11.12 -11.98
CA GLN A 163 -12.43 -11.58 -11.28
C GLN A 163 -12.09 -12.38 -10.01
N ARG A 164 -11.06 -13.24 -10.09
CA ARG A 164 -10.58 -14.00 -8.95
C ARG A 164 -10.10 -13.09 -7.82
N GLU A 165 -9.29 -12.08 -8.12
CA GLU A 165 -8.79 -11.16 -7.10
C GLU A 165 -9.90 -10.27 -6.54
N THR A 166 -10.82 -9.80 -7.37
CA THR A 166 -11.99 -9.04 -6.94
C THR A 166 -12.86 -9.85 -5.99
N ASN A 167 -13.09 -11.12 -6.29
CA ASN A 167 -13.83 -12.04 -5.43
C ASN A 167 -13.10 -12.27 -4.09
N LEU A 168 -11.75 -12.37 -4.09
CA LEU A 168 -10.96 -12.51 -2.87
C LEU A 168 -10.99 -11.24 -2.01
N ILE A 169 -10.92 -10.06 -2.62
CA ILE A 169 -11.05 -8.79 -1.90
C ILE A 169 -12.45 -8.68 -1.27
N SER A 170 -13.49 -9.03 -2.03
CA SER A 170 -14.86 -9.06 -1.53
C SER A 170 -15.03 -10.05 -0.38
N ALA A 171 -14.44 -11.25 -0.49
CA ALA A 171 -14.44 -12.23 0.57
C ALA A 171 -13.70 -11.72 1.84
N LEU A 172 -12.56 -11.03 1.67
CA LEU A 172 -11.85 -10.44 2.81
C LEU A 172 -12.69 -9.35 3.49
N LYS A 173 -13.34 -8.48 2.72
CA LYS A 173 -14.28 -7.48 3.26
C LYS A 173 -15.43 -8.14 4.04
N ASN A 174 -16.00 -9.20 3.49
CA ASN A 174 -17.06 -9.95 4.19
C ASN A 174 -16.54 -10.59 5.48
N ALA A 175 -15.35 -11.19 5.48
CA ALA A 175 -14.76 -11.75 6.69
C ALA A 175 -14.43 -10.70 7.76
N ILE A 176 -14.17 -9.45 7.38
CA ILE A 176 -13.92 -8.33 8.30
C ILE A 176 -15.24 -7.76 8.85
N TYR A 177 -16.20 -7.45 7.98
CA TYR A 177 -17.37 -6.67 8.34
C TYR A 177 -18.60 -7.52 8.68
N TYR A 178 -18.65 -8.78 8.23
CA TYR A 178 -19.74 -9.75 8.45
C TYR A 178 -19.20 -11.12 8.88
N PRO A 179 -18.43 -11.20 9.99
CA PRO A 179 -17.72 -12.41 10.39
C PRO A 179 -18.65 -13.60 10.63
N GLU A 180 -19.88 -13.37 11.07
CA GLU A 180 -20.90 -14.41 11.32
C GLU A 180 -21.45 -15.05 10.04
N GLU A 181 -21.27 -14.39 8.89
CA GLU A 181 -21.78 -14.88 7.60
C GLU A 181 -20.72 -15.66 6.83
N GLU A 182 -20.19 -16.73 7.43
CA GLU A 182 -19.08 -17.55 6.89
C GLU A 182 -19.28 -17.97 5.43
N ARG A 183 -20.52 -18.24 5.01
CA ARG A 183 -20.88 -18.63 3.62
C ARG A 183 -20.55 -17.56 2.58
N LEU A 184 -20.42 -16.29 2.98
CA LEU A 184 -20.10 -15.20 2.05
C LEU A 184 -18.61 -15.16 1.68
N TYR A 185 -17.74 -15.85 2.44
CA TYR A 185 -16.30 -15.73 2.23
C TYR A 185 -15.51 -17.05 2.28
N LEU A 186 -15.90 -18.06 3.08
CA LEU A 186 -15.11 -19.27 3.26
C LEU A 186 -14.78 -19.98 1.96
N ASN A 187 -15.78 -20.23 1.12
CA ASN A 187 -15.59 -20.92 -0.16
C ASN A 187 -14.61 -20.18 -1.08
N HIS A 188 -14.68 -18.84 -1.11
CA HIS A 188 -13.76 -18.02 -1.92
C HIS A 188 -12.32 -18.13 -1.42
N PHE A 189 -12.10 -18.16 -0.11
CA PHE A 189 -10.79 -18.37 0.48
C PHE A 189 -10.24 -19.75 0.15
N GLU A 190 -11.02 -20.81 0.41
CA GLU A 190 -10.60 -22.20 0.20
C GLU A 190 -10.26 -22.51 -1.26
N HIS A 191 -11.12 -22.09 -2.22
CA HIS A 191 -10.86 -22.23 -3.66
C HIS A 191 -9.61 -21.50 -4.14
N ASN A 192 -9.16 -20.48 -3.42
CA ASN A 192 -7.95 -19.74 -3.72
C ASN A 192 -6.76 -20.17 -2.86
N GLY A 193 -6.88 -21.30 -2.16
CA GLY A 193 -5.80 -21.94 -1.41
C GLY A 193 -5.47 -21.23 -0.09
N PHE A 194 -6.43 -20.53 0.52
CA PHE A 194 -6.33 -20.10 1.91
C PHE A 194 -7.04 -21.15 2.77
N PHE A 195 -6.27 -21.94 3.53
CA PHE A 195 -6.76 -23.12 4.23
C PHE A 195 -6.91 -22.87 5.73
N ARG A 196 -7.73 -23.69 6.39
CA ARG A 196 -8.07 -23.56 7.82
C ARG A 196 -6.89 -23.72 8.78
N ASP A 197 -5.80 -24.33 8.35
CA ASP A 197 -4.56 -24.57 9.12
C ASP A 197 -3.50 -23.49 8.96
N MET A 198 -3.79 -22.44 8.18
CA MET A 198 -2.90 -21.31 7.99
C MET A 198 -3.06 -20.27 9.11
N SER A 199 -1.99 -19.54 9.38
CA SER A 199 -2.04 -18.33 10.21
C SER A 199 -2.42 -17.12 9.38
N TYR A 200 -3.23 -16.22 9.94
CA TYR A 200 -3.75 -15.02 9.29
C TYR A 200 -3.43 -13.80 10.13
N THR A 201 -2.77 -12.81 9.53
CA THR A 201 -2.47 -11.55 10.19
C THR A 201 -2.89 -10.40 9.29
N VAL A 202 -3.67 -9.47 9.82
CA VAL A 202 -4.05 -8.24 9.12
C VAL A 202 -3.07 -7.14 9.47
N ILE A 203 -2.67 -6.37 8.46
CA ILE A 203 -1.85 -5.18 8.59
C ILE A 203 -2.57 -4.03 7.90
N ILE A 204 -2.60 -2.86 8.54
CA ILE A 204 -3.13 -1.62 7.97
C ILE A 204 -1.98 -0.64 7.84
N LEU A 205 -1.82 -0.06 6.64
CA LEU A 205 -0.73 0.83 6.31
C LEU A 205 -1.25 2.05 5.55
N SER A 206 -0.74 3.24 5.87
CA SER A 206 -0.96 4.45 5.09
C SER A 206 0.34 5.22 4.90
N CYS A 207 0.34 6.08 3.87
CA CYS A 207 1.41 7.05 3.65
C CYS A 207 0.85 8.45 3.87
N TYR A 208 1.49 9.24 4.73
CA TYR A 208 1.13 10.64 4.97
C TYR A 208 2.05 11.55 4.16
N THR A 209 1.49 12.21 3.15
CA THR A 209 2.20 13.21 2.33
C THR A 209 1.32 14.45 2.20
N TYR A 210 1.96 15.61 2.00
CA TYR A 210 1.25 16.88 1.76
C TYR A 210 0.50 16.86 0.42
N ASP A 211 0.96 16.03 -0.53
CA ASP A 211 0.36 15.83 -1.83
C ASP A 211 -0.25 14.44 -1.93
N THR A 212 -1.55 14.39 -2.19
CA THR A 212 -2.31 13.13 -2.28
C THR A 212 -1.89 12.27 -3.47
N GLU A 213 -1.45 12.87 -4.59
CA GLU A 213 -0.96 12.12 -5.76
C GLU A 213 0.34 11.37 -5.43
N SER A 214 1.33 12.06 -4.84
CA SER A 214 2.58 11.44 -4.37
C SER A 214 2.33 10.33 -3.35
N GLY A 215 1.38 10.52 -2.43
CA GLY A 215 1.01 9.53 -1.43
C GLY A 215 0.44 8.27 -2.07
N ASN A 216 -0.44 8.42 -3.05
CA ASN A 216 -1.06 7.31 -3.77
C ASN A 216 -0.05 6.55 -4.64
N GLU A 217 0.87 7.23 -5.30
CA GLU A 217 1.95 6.58 -6.07
C GLU A 217 2.86 5.77 -5.14
N ARG A 218 3.21 6.33 -3.99
CA ARG A 218 4.03 5.63 -2.99
C ARG A 218 3.32 4.39 -2.43
N LEU A 219 2.03 4.48 -2.12
CA LEU A 219 1.24 3.32 -1.68
C LEU A 219 1.18 2.23 -2.75
N LYS A 220 1.05 2.58 -4.04
CA LYS A 220 1.08 1.62 -5.16
C LYS A 220 2.45 0.91 -5.27
N GLU A 221 3.54 1.65 -5.09
CA GLU A 221 4.89 1.08 -5.09
C GLU A 221 5.06 0.07 -3.94
N ILE A 222 4.62 0.45 -2.73
CA ILE A 222 4.66 -0.42 -1.56
C ILE A 222 3.79 -1.66 -1.78
N GLU A 223 2.57 -1.51 -2.31
CA GLU A 223 1.69 -2.63 -2.65
C GLU A 223 2.36 -3.62 -3.59
N ASN A 224 2.99 -3.14 -4.67
CA ASN A 224 3.68 -3.99 -5.62
C ASN A 224 4.84 -4.76 -4.97
N ASN A 225 5.62 -4.11 -4.12
CA ASN A 225 6.69 -4.75 -3.36
C ASN A 225 6.16 -5.81 -2.38
N LEU A 226 5.08 -5.49 -1.66
CA LEU A 226 4.46 -6.41 -0.71
C LEU A 226 3.86 -7.64 -1.40
N ARG A 227 3.23 -7.50 -2.57
CA ARG A 227 2.73 -8.61 -3.38
C ARG A 227 3.85 -9.55 -3.85
N TYR A 228 5.04 -9.01 -4.09
CA TYR A 228 6.21 -9.82 -4.43
C TYR A 228 6.77 -10.58 -3.22
N VAL A 229 6.88 -9.90 -2.06
CA VAL A 229 7.43 -10.47 -0.82
C VAL A 229 6.46 -11.46 -0.18
N PHE A 230 5.17 -11.15 -0.18
CA PHE A 230 4.11 -11.94 0.43
C PHE A 230 3.17 -12.51 -0.64
N ARG A 231 3.61 -13.57 -1.31
CA ARG A 231 2.84 -14.21 -2.40
C ARG A 231 1.46 -14.71 -1.97
N LYS A 232 1.31 -15.10 -0.69
CA LYS A 232 0.06 -15.53 -0.10
C LYS A 232 -0.52 -14.39 0.73
N SER A 233 -1.00 -13.37 0.03
CA SER A 233 -1.62 -12.20 0.64
C SER A 233 -2.79 -11.70 -0.20
N ILE A 234 -3.72 -11.02 0.45
CA ILE A 234 -4.76 -10.22 -0.21
C ILE A 234 -4.51 -8.78 0.20
N ILE A 235 -4.37 -7.89 -0.77
CA ILE A 235 -4.07 -6.48 -0.55
C ILE A 235 -5.09 -5.64 -1.31
N TYR A 236 -5.74 -4.70 -0.62
CA TYR A 236 -6.61 -3.72 -1.25
C TYR A 236 -6.49 -2.37 -0.58
N GLU A 237 -6.82 -1.34 -1.33
CA GLU A 237 -6.85 0.04 -0.83
C GLU A 237 -8.27 0.41 -0.40
N GLU A 238 -8.38 1.07 0.74
CA GLU A 238 -9.62 1.64 1.25
C GLU A 238 -9.35 2.95 2.00
N LYS A 239 -9.93 4.05 1.51
CA LYS A 239 -9.81 5.38 2.12
C LYS A 239 -8.35 5.82 2.36
N GLY A 240 -7.48 5.64 1.36
CA GLY A 240 -6.06 5.98 1.43
C GLY A 240 -5.22 5.08 2.34
N ARG A 241 -5.72 3.88 2.65
CA ARG A 241 -5.02 2.87 3.45
C ARG A 241 -4.94 1.56 2.70
N LEU A 242 -3.81 0.89 2.76
CA LEU A 242 -3.68 -0.49 2.33
C LEU A 242 -4.11 -1.41 3.47
N ILE A 243 -5.07 -2.26 3.18
CA ILE A 243 -5.50 -3.37 4.05
C ILE A 243 -4.85 -4.63 3.50
N ILE A 244 -4.04 -5.29 4.31
CA ILE A 244 -3.21 -6.42 3.90
C ILE A 244 -3.55 -7.61 4.78
N LEU A 245 -4.05 -8.70 4.18
CA LEU A 245 -4.13 -10.01 4.83
C LEU A 245 -2.90 -10.83 4.42
N ALA A 246 -2.02 -11.14 5.35
CA ALA A 246 -0.89 -12.03 5.16
C ALA A 246 -1.22 -13.42 5.72
N ALA A 247 -1.14 -14.46 4.89
CA ALA A 247 -1.49 -15.84 5.26
C ALA A 247 -0.27 -16.76 5.25
N GLY A 248 -0.10 -17.54 6.34
CA GLY A 248 0.98 -18.52 6.46
C GLY A 248 2.37 -17.93 6.76
N TYR A 249 2.45 -16.69 7.22
CA TYR A 249 3.72 -16.04 7.57
C TYR A 249 3.91 -15.93 9.07
N LEU A 250 5.16 -16.15 9.51
CA LEU A 250 5.55 -15.93 10.90
C LEU A 250 5.59 -14.42 11.21
N ILE A 251 5.19 -14.05 12.42
CA ILE A 251 5.21 -12.65 12.88
C ILE A 251 6.62 -12.03 12.80
N SER A 252 7.68 -12.82 13.00
CA SER A 252 9.07 -12.38 12.87
C SER A 252 9.41 -11.89 11.45
N ARG A 253 8.86 -12.55 10.41
CA ARG A 253 9.02 -12.14 9.03
C ARG A 253 8.24 -10.84 8.75
N LEU A 254 7.02 -10.72 9.25
CA LEU A 254 6.23 -9.48 9.16
C LEU A 254 6.97 -8.32 9.84
N LYS A 255 7.50 -8.54 11.06
CA LYS A 255 8.31 -7.54 11.78
C LYS A 255 9.52 -7.08 10.97
N LYS A 256 10.22 -7.99 10.30
CA LYS A 256 11.39 -7.67 9.47
C LYS A 256 11.00 -6.78 8.28
N GLU A 257 10.01 -7.20 7.50
CA GLU A 257 9.66 -6.53 6.24
C GLU A 257 8.96 -5.18 6.49
N PHE A 258 7.96 -5.11 7.37
CA PHE A 258 7.29 -3.86 7.72
C PHE A 258 8.19 -2.91 8.49
N GLY A 259 9.06 -3.46 9.36
CA GLY A 259 10.09 -2.66 10.04
C GLY A 259 11.11 -2.04 9.09
N LYS A 260 11.41 -2.69 7.95
CA LYS A 260 12.24 -2.12 6.89
C LYS A 260 11.50 -0.96 6.20
N ILE A 261 10.29 -1.19 5.74
CA ILE A 261 9.45 -0.19 5.05
C ILE A 261 9.29 1.08 5.90
N CYS A 262 8.90 0.95 7.17
CA CYS A 262 8.67 2.10 8.04
C CYS A 262 9.95 2.81 8.50
N ARG A 263 11.13 2.16 8.44
CA ARG A 263 12.42 2.83 8.69
C ARG A 263 12.93 3.59 7.47
N GLU A 264 12.67 3.08 6.27
CA GLU A 264 13.08 3.73 5.02
C GLU A 264 12.24 4.97 4.71
N ASP A 265 11.00 5.01 5.20
CA ASP A 265 10.09 6.13 4.98
C ASP A 265 9.30 6.46 6.26
N ILE A 266 9.66 7.59 6.89
CA ILE A 266 9.05 8.06 8.14
C ILE A 266 7.57 8.46 7.97
N ASN A 267 7.12 8.72 6.74
CA ASN A 267 5.75 9.09 6.44
C ASN A 267 4.80 7.87 6.34
N ILE A 268 5.33 6.66 6.47
CA ILE A 268 4.54 5.44 6.47
C ILE A 268 4.16 5.09 7.91
N TYR A 269 2.87 4.93 8.12
CA TYR A 269 2.26 4.52 9.38
C TYR A 269 1.63 3.15 9.22
N ALA A 270 1.96 2.22 10.11
CA ALA A 270 1.45 0.86 10.02
C ALA A 270 1.04 0.29 11.38
N GLY A 271 -0.11 -0.38 11.41
CA GLY A 271 -0.59 -1.17 12.54
C GLY A 271 -0.69 -2.65 12.16
N VAL A 272 -0.17 -3.51 13.02
CA VAL A 272 -0.17 -4.97 12.82
C VAL A 272 -1.06 -5.62 13.88
N GLY A 273 -2.06 -6.36 13.43
CA GLY A 273 -3.00 -7.08 14.30
C GLY A 273 -2.41 -8.38 14.85
N THR A 274 -3.24 -9.05 15.67
CA THR A 274 -2.90 -10.38 16.20
C THR A 274 -2.99 -11.45 15.12
N THR A 275 -2.15 -12.47 15.25
CA THR A 275 -2.19 -13.62 14.34
C THR A 275 -3.34 -14.56 14.71
N GLN A 276 -4.23 -14.83 13.77
CA GLN A 276 -5.37 -15.74 13.92
C GLN A 276 -5.09 -17.09 13.26
N LYS A 277 -5.72 -18.14 13.77
CA LYS A 277 -5.61 -19.50 13.22
C LYS A 277 -6.79 -19.90 12.33
N ARG A 278 -7.87 -19.13 12.35
CA ARG A 278 -9.09 -19.39 11.61
C ARG A 278 -9.44 -18.18 10.72
N ILE A 279 -9.95 -18.46 9.53
CA ILE A 279 -10.45 -17.43 8.61
C ILE A 279 -11.58 -16.62 9.26
N ALA A 280 -12.47 -17.29 10.01
CA ALA A 280 -13.58 -16.64 10.71
C ALA A 280 -13.14 -15.62 11.76
N ASP A 281 -11.89 -15.70 12.26
CA ASP A 281 -11.38 -14.79 13.27
C ASP A 281 -10.57 -13.61 12.67
N ILE A 282 -10.53 -13.47 11.33
CA ILE A 282 -9.80 -12.39 10.63
C ILE A 282 -10.26 -11.01 11.10
N HIS A 283 -11.55 -10.83 11.41
CA HIS A 283 -12.09 -9.58 11.93
C HIS A 283 -11.37 -9.12 13.20
N ASN A 284 -11.04 -10.04 14.13
CA ASN A 284 -10.29 -9.70 15.35
C ASN A 284 -8.88 -9.19 15.00
N SER A 285 -8.22 -9.78 14.01
CA SER A 285 -6.92 -9.30 13.55
C SER A 285 -7.04 -7.90 12.92
N TYR A 286 -8.11 -7.64 12.17
CA TYR A 286 -8.37 -6.33 11.59
C TYR A 286 -8.62 -5.26 12.65
N GLU A 287 -9.50 -5.49 13.61
CA GLU A 287 -9.79 -4.56 14.72
C GLU A 287 -8.51 -4.25 15.51
N ASN A 288 -7.72 -5.27 15.81
CA ASN A 288 -6.45 -5.11 16.50
C ASN A 288 -5.42 -4.33 15.65
N ALA A 289 -5.36 -4.59 14.32
CA ALA A 289 -4.50 -3.84 13.42
C ALA A 289 -4.95 -2.37 13.31
N TYR A 290 -6.26 -2.13 13.27
CA TYR A 290 -6.82 -0.79 13.21
C TYR A 290 -6.53 0.01 14.48
N THR A 291 -6.67 -0.62 15.65
CA THR A 291 -6.29 -0.02 16.93
C THR A 291 -4.81 0.35 16.95
N ALA A 292 -3.92 -0.58 16.58
CA ALA A 292 -2.50 -0.32 16.51
C ALA A 292 -2.18 0.81 15.51
N TYR A 293 -2.83 0.80 14.34
CA TYR A 293 -2.67 1.84 13.31
C TYR A 293 -3.12 3.23 13.80
N ARG A 294 -4.28 3.34 14.45
CA ARG A 294 -4.75 4.62 15.02
C ARG A 294 -3.73 5.20 16.00
N LEU A 295 -3.17 4.36 16.86
CA LEU A 295 -2.16 4.77 17.85
C LEU A 295 -0.85 5.28 17.22
N THR A 296 -0.49 4.89 15.99
CA THR A 296 0.67 5.47 15.30
C THR A 296 0.48 6.95 14.94
N LYS A 297 -0.75 7.44 14.94
CA LYS A 297 -1.11 8.84 14.64
C LYS A 297 -1.22 9.73 15.88
N THR A 298 -0.97 9.17 17.04
CA THR A 298 -0.99 9.87 18.33
C THR A 298 0.39 10.44 18.67
N THR A 299 0.55 10.94 19.90
CA THR A 299 1.85 11.43 20.39
C THR A 299 2.87 10.32 20.66
N ILE A 300 2.52 9.05 20.44
CA ILE A 300 3.45 7.92 20.54
C ILE A 300 4.48 8.01 19.39
N PRO A 301 5.79 8.12 19.70
CA PRO A 301 6.80 8.39 18.67
C PRO A 301 7.20 7.13 17.90
N LYS A 302 6.22 6.40 17.35
CA LYS A 302 6.42 5.18 16.56
C LYS A 302 5.41 5.15 15.41
N ASN A 303 5.91 5.00 14.20
CA ASN A 303 5.12 4.87 12.98
C ASN A 303 4.76 3.41 12.63
N LEU A 304 5.22 2.44 13.40
CA LEU A 304 4.88 1.02 13.30
C LEU A 304 4.59 0.46 14.70
N LEU A 305 3.36 -0.01 14.89
CA LEU A 305 2.92 -0.62 16.14
C LEU A 305 2.34 -2.01 15.91
N TYR A 306 2.62 -2.91 16.85
CA TYR A 306 2.08 -4.26 16.92
C TYR A 306 1.09 -4.32 18.06
N TYR A 307 -0.13 -4.81 17.80
CA TYR A 307 -1.16 -4.86 18.83
C TYR A 307 -0.68 -5.63 20.07
N ASP A 308 0.06 -6.73 19.89
CA ASP A 308 0.56 -7.52 21.03
C ASP A 308 1.51 -6.74 21.95
N GLU A 309 2.14 -5.67 21.46
CA GLU A 309 3.12 -4.85 22.17
C GLU A 309 2.53 -3.55 22.77
N LEU A 310 1.23 -3.31 22.59
CA LEU A 310 0.57 -2.07 23.02
C LEU A 310 0.44 -1.92 24.55
N GLY A 311 0.55 -3.02 25.30
CA GLY A 311 0.43 -2.97 26.76
C GLY A 311 -0.90 -2.36 27.21
N ILE A 312 -0.84 -1.31 28.03
CA ILE A 312 -2.02 -0.62 28.61
C ILE A 312 -2.92 0.01 27.55
N TYR A 313 -2.36 0.41 26.40
CA TYR A 313 -3.15 1.01 25.32
C TYR A 313 -4.20 0.07 24.73
N LYS A 314 -4.07 -1.27 24.90
CA LYS A 314 -5.12 -2.22 24.52
C LYS A 314 -6.43 -1.96 25.26
N ILE A 315 -6.31 -1.68 26.56
CA ILE A 315 -7.47 -1.41 27.43
C ILE A 315 -8.02 -0.01 27.11
N LEU A 316 -7.15 0.97 27.02
CA LEU A 316 -7.55 2.34 26.75
C LEU A 316 -8.24 2.48 25.38
N ALA A 317 -7.68 1.88 24.32
CA ALA A 317 -8.26 1.98 23.00
C ALA A 317 -9.63 1.30 22.82
N ASP A 318 -10.04 0.43 23.75
CA ASP A 318 -11.34 -0.27 23.74
C ASP A 318 -12.47 0.52 24.43
N ILE A 319 -12.15 1.61 25.13
CA ILE A 319 -13.15 2.47 25.74
C ILE A 319 -13.89 3.26 24.65
N LYS A 320 -15.23 3.10 24.61
CA LYS A 320 -16.07 3.67 23.55
C LYS A 320 -16.57 5.08 23.84
N GLU A 321 -16.62 5.47 25.11
CA GLU A 321 -17.08 6.79 25.54
C GLU A 321 -15.91 7.74 25.79
N PRO A 322 -15.70 8.75 24.91
CA PRO A 322 -14.60 9.71 25.08
C PRO A 322 -14.66 10.52 26.37
N SER A 323 -15.84 10.81 26.89
CA SER A 323 -16.02 11.54 28.15
C SER A 323 -15.32 10.89 29.35
N ILE A 324 -15.21 9.55 29.34
CA ILE A 324 -14.49 8.82 30.41
C ILE A 324 -13.03 9.26 30.51
N TYR A 325 -12.39 9.53 29.37
CA TYR A 325 -11.00 10.00 29.35
C TYR A 325 -10.86 11.41 29.90
N THR A 326 -11.72 12.34 29.43
CA THR A 326 -11.69 13.74 29.87
C THR A 326 -11.98 13.85 31.34
N ASP A 327 -13.02 13.17 31.83
CA ASP A 327 -13.40 13.18 33.24
C ASP A 327 -12.29 12.61 34.13
N PHE A 328 -11.71 11.47 33.75
CA PHE A 328 -10.62 10.84 34.48
C PHE A 328 -9.36 11.74 34.57
N VAL A 329 -8.99 12.40 33.49
CA VAL A 329 -7.83 13.32 33.47
C VAL A 329 -8.13 14.57 34.28
N GLU A 330 -9.36 15.15 34.17
CA GLU A 330 -9.76 16.34 34.92
C GLU A 330 -9.81 16.07 36.42
N GLU A 331 -10.40 14.96 36.86
CA GLU A 331 -10.41 14.53 38.23
C GLU A 331 -9.01 14.30 38.82
N THR A 332 -8.07 13.80 37.99
CA THR A 332 -6.74 13.43 38.47
C THR A 332 -5.74 14.57 38.38
N LEU A 333 -5.69 15.28 37.26
CA LEU A 333 -4.66 16.26 36.94
C LEU A 333 -5.22 17.66 36.66
N GLY A 334 -6.53 17.85 36.68
CA GLY A 334 -7.18 19.10 36.26
C GLY A 334 -6.67 20.32 37.03
N ALA A 335 -6.51 20.22 38.37
CA ALA A 335 -5.97 21.29 39.19
C ALA A 335 -4.56 21.71 38.74
N LEU A 336 -3.70 20.74 38.41
CA LEU A 336 -2.33 21.00 37.95
C LEU A 336 -2.31 21.60 36.54
N ILE A 337 -3.16 21.09 35.64
CA ILE A 337 -3.32 21.62 34.27
C ILE A 337 -3.77 23.06 34.29
N GLN A 338 -4.76 23.39 35.13
CA GLN A 338 -5.26 24.74 35.28
C GLN A 338 -4.22 25.67 35.91
N TYR A 339 -3.46 25.19 36.90
CA TYR A 339 -2.37 25.94 37.50
C TYR A 339 -1.28 26.30 36.49
N ASP A 340 -0.83 25.32 35.69
CA ASP A 340 0.17 25.55 34.64
C ASP A 340 -0.31 26.60 33.61
N LYS A 341 -1.59 26.54 33.19
CA LYS A 341 -2.20 27.54 32.31
C LYS A 341 -2.22 28.94 32.91
N MET A 342 -2.59 29.08 34.19
CA MET A 342 -2.71 30.39 34.85
C MET A 342 -1.36 30.99 35.23
N LYS A 343 -0.42 30.17 35.67
CA LYS A 343 0.88 30.62 36.19
C LYS A 343 2.03 30.51 35.19
N HIS A 344 1.75 29.97 33.99
CA HIS A 344 2.75 29.70 32.95
C HIS A 344 3.92 28.85 33.47
N THR A 345 3.58 27.81 34.26
CA THR A 345 4.52 26.85 34.80
C THR A 345 4.53 25.58 33.95
N GLU A 346 5.48 24.69 34.17
CA GLU A 346 5.68 23.43 33.44
C GLU A 346 5.55 22.22 34.40
N TYR A 347 4.68 22.30 35.36
CA TYR A 347 4.57 21.28 36.39
C TYR A 347 4.04 19.96 35.89
N MET A 348 3.19 19.94 34.88
CA MET A 348 2.75 18.74 34.20
C MET A 348 3.94 17.98 33.55
N MET A 349 4.83 18.70 32.90
CA MET A 349 6.05 18.12 32.29
C MET A 349 6.98 17.56 33.37
N ILE A 350 7.15 18.27 34.47
CA ILE A 350 7.99 17.85 35.60
C ILE A 350 7.41 16.61 36.27
N LEU A 351 6.09 16.57 36.52
CA LEU A 351 5.42 15.42 37.11
C LEU A 351 5.56 14.18 36.18
N ARG A 352 5.38 14.34 34.87
CA ARG A 352 5.59 13.27 33.91
C ARG A 352 7.02 12.74 33.99
N ALA A 353 8.03 13.61 33.88
CA ALA A 353 9.42 13.23 33.96
C ALA A 353 9.77 12.53 35.29
N PHE A 354 9.14 12.96 36.39
CA PHE A 354 9.33 12.32 37.71
C PHE A 354 8.83 10.88 37.73
N PHE A 355 7.66 10.60 37.14
CA PHE A 355 7.12 9.25 37.03
C PHE A 355 7.88 8.39 36.02
N GLU A 356 8.30 8.94 34.91
CA GLU A 356 9.11 8.25 33.88
C GLU A 356 10.52 7.85 34.40
N ASN A 357 11.01 8.52 35.46
CA ASN A 357 12.26 8.18 36.15
C ASN A 357 12.01 7.48 37.49
N ASP A 358 10.98 6.63 37.57
CA ASP A 358 10.64 5.81 38.74
C ASP A 358 10.52 6.60 40.06
N CYS A 359 10.03 7.83 40.00
CA CYS A 359 9.92 8.76 41.10
C CYS A 359 11.26 9.08 41.81
N CYS A 360 12.37 8.93 41.09
CA CYS A 360 13.71 9.19 41.62
C CYS A 360 14.14 10.64 41.33
N ILE A 361 14.20 11.46 42.39
CA ILE A 361 14.59 12.88 42.32
C ILE A 361 15.94 13.09 41.60
N LEU A 362 16.93 12.26 41.89
CA LEU A 362 18.27 12.43 41.28
C LEU A 362 18.27 12.15 39.77
N GLN A 363 17.57 11.12 39.35
CA GLN A 363 17.47 10.76 37.93
C GLN A 363 16.63 11.80 37.17
N THR A 364 15.51 12.20 37.71
CA THR A 364 14.65 13.26 37.15
C THR A 364 15.38 14.60 37.04
N ALA A 365 16.12 15.01 38.11
CA ALA A 365 16.89 16.24 38.08
C ALA A 365 17.96 16.24 36.98
N LYS A 366 18.62 15.10 36.73
CA LYS A 366 19.55 14.92 35.63
C LYS A 366 18.83 15.00 34.26
N ALA A 367 17.70 14.33 34.13
CA ALA A 367 16.90 14.32 32.88
C ALA A 367 16.39 15.73 32.53
N LEU A 368 16.03 16.54 33.54
CA LEU A 368 15.54 17.92 33.36
C LEU A 368 16.64 18.98 33.45
N TYR A 369 17.91 18.60 33.51
CA TYR A 369 19.06 19.50 33.62
C TYR A 369 18.90 20.55 34.73
N CYS A 370 18.35 20.16 35.90
CA CYS A 370 18.16 21.04 37.05
C CYS A 370 18.80 20.50 38.33
N HIS A 371 18.94 21.39 39.36
CA HIS A 371 19.46 20.94 40.66
C HIS A 371 18.38 20.18 41.45
N LYS A 372 18.80 19.14 42.18
CA LYS A 372 17.91 18.30 42.98
C LYS A 372 17.00 19.10 43.97
N ASN A 373 17.54 20.17 44.57
CA ASN A 373 16.79 20.99 45.49
C ASN A 373 15.66 21.77 44.79
N THR A 374 15.91 22.27 43.57
CA THR A 374 14.91 22.92 42.75
C THR A 374 13.78 21.96 42.37
N LEU A 375 14.15 20.73 42.02
CA LEU A 375 13.17 19.71 41.68
C LEU A 375 12.35 19.31 42.92
N ASN A 376 12.98 19.10 44.08
CA ASN A 376 12.26 18.82 45.33
C ASN A 376 11.22 19.90 45.67
N TYR A 377 11.60 21.17 45.52
CA TYR A 377 10.66 22.27 45.75
C TYR A 377 9.47 22.20 44.77
N LYS A 378 9.74 21.98 43.47
CA LYS A 378 8.67 21.87 42.46
C LYS A 378 7.76 20.65 42.71
N ILE A 379 8.31 19.50 43.06
CA ILE A 379 7.50 18.31 43.42
C ILE A 379 6.65 18.56 44.67
N SER A 380 7.18 19.28 45.67
CA SER A 380 6.39 19.68 46.83
C SER A 380 5.23 20.60 46.46
N ALA A 381 5.47 21.60 45.59
CA ALA A 381 4.43 22.49 45.08
C ALA A 381 3.36 21.71 44.26
N ILE A 382 3.77 20.74 43.46
CA ILE A 382 2.83 19.88 42.72
C ILE A 382 1.93 19.08 43.68
N LYS A 383 2.48 18.53 44.77
CA LYS A 383 1.69 17.84 45.82
C LYS A 383 0.66 18.75 46.47
N GLU A 384 1.05 20.00 46.75
CA GLU A 384 0.13 20.99 47.35
C GLU A 384 -1.00 21.37 46.38
N ILE A 385 -0.70 21.51 45.08
CA ILE A 385 -1.71 21.86 44.04
C ILE A 385 -2.70 20.71 43.84
N LEU A 386 -2.20 19.46 43.81
CA LEU A 386 -3.04 18.29 43.58
C LEU A 386 -3.85 17.89 44.83
N ASP A 387 -3.44 18.33 46.01
CA ASP A 387 -4.09 18.08 47.33
C ASP A 387 -4.29 16.58 47.64
N TYR A 388 -3.37 15.72 47.15
CA TYR A 388 -3.32 14.30 47.49
C TYR A 388 -1.90 13.74 47.48
N ASP A 389 -1.69 12.60 48.14
CA ASP A 389 -0.39 11.93 48.12
C ASP A 389 -0.11 11.25 46.76
N ILE A 390 0.71 11.90 45.94
CA ILE A 390 1.12 11.37 44.61
C ILE A 390 1.93 10.08 44.71
N MET A 391 2.41 9.69 45.90
CA MET A 391 3.24 8.50 46.08
C MET A 391 2.43 7.28 46.54
N SER A 392 1.19 7.42 46.91
CA SER A 392 0.31 6.28 47.20
C SER A 392 0.16 5.40 45.93
N ASN A 393 0.04 4.09 46.10
CA ASN A 393 -0.05 3.16 44.96
C ASN A 393 -1.23 3.49 44.06
N GLU A 394 -2.37 3.83 44.61
CA GLU A 394 -3.57 4.19 43.86
C GLU A 394 -3.37 5.47 43.04
N ASN A 395 -2.86 6.53 43.63
CA ASN A 395 -2.64 7.81 42.97
C ASN A 395 -1.52 7.72 41.92
N ARG A 396 -0.50 6.91 42.16
CA ARG A 396 0.52 6.61 41.13
C ARG A 396 -0.09 5.99 39.86
N VAL A 397 -0.98 5.01 40.05
CA VAL A 397 -1.68 4.39 38.90
C VAL A 397 -2.57 5.42 38.21
N ARG A 398 -3.37 6.21 38.96
CA ARG A 398 -4.24 7.25 38.38
C ARG A 398 -3.44 8.27 37.55
N ILE A 399 -2.34 8.80 38.09
CA ILE A 399 -1.46 9.75 37.39
C ILE A 399 -0.87 9.14 36.12
N MET A 400 -0.33 7.94 36.21
CA MET A 400 0.25 7.24 35.05
C MET A 400 -0.81 6.97 33.97
N MET A 401 -2.00 6.52 34.37
CA MET A 401 -3.13 6.32 33.46
C MET A 401 -3.52 7.63 32.76
N SER A 402 -3.57 8.75 33.49
CA SER A 402 -3.85 10.07 32.89
C SER A 402 -2.80 10.46 31.86
N PHE A 403 -1.51 10.16 32.06
CA PHE A 403 -0.49 10.40 31.08
C PHE A 403 -0.64 9.50 29.84
N TYR A 404 -1.00 8.22 29.98
CA TYR A 404 -1.30 7.35 28.87
C TYR A 404 -2.51 7.83 28.06
N ILE A 405 -3.56 8.32 28.74
CA ILE A 405 -4.74 8.91 28.11
C ILE A 405 -4.34 10.17 27.31
N LEU A 406 -3.60 11.09 27.93
CA LEU A 406 -3.11 12.30 27.23
C LEU A 406 -2.24 11.99 25.99
N ASN A 407 -1.55 10.86 25.98
CA ASN A 407 -0.78 10.41 24.81
C ASN A 407 -1.66 9.95 23.66
N LEU A 408 -2.94 9.62 23.87
CA LEU A 408 -3.86 9.25 22.79
C LEU A 408 -4.16 10.42 21.85
N GLY A 409 -4.00 11.68 22.32
CA GLY A 409 -4.24 12.88 21.52
C GLY A 409 -5.72 13.23 21.37
N GLU A 410 -5.98 14.37 20.73
CA GLU A 410 -7.33 14.94 20.60
C GLU A 410 -8.31 14.05 19.78
N ASP A 411 -7.81 13.18 18.94
CA ASP A 411 -8.65 12.26 18.13
C ASP A 411 -9.38 11.19 18.97
N TYR A 412 -9.06 11.09 20.28
CA TYR A 412 -9.70 10.17 21.23
C TYR A 412 -10.60 10.86 22.25
N PHE A 413 -10.64 12.20 22.25
CA PHE A 413 -11.45 13.01 23.18
C PHE A 413 -12.70 13.58 22.53
#